data_e87054dd9ac13afa8dd1e924206aa03d
#
_entry.id   e87054dd9ac13afa8dd1e924206aa03d
#
_cell.length_a   1.000
_cell.length_b   1.000
_cell.length_c   1.000
_cell.angle_alpha   90.00
_cell.angle_beta   90.00
_cell.angle_gamma   90.00
#
_symmetry.space_group_name_H-M   'P 1'
#
loop_
_entity.id
_entity.type
_entity.pdbx_description
1 polymer ?
#
loop_
_entity_poly.entity_id
_entity_poly.type
_entity_poly.pdbx_seq_one_letter_code
_entity_poly.pdbx_strand_id
1 'polypeptide(L)'
;PEAHVIHLMHGLPDFDLFYAARTMETISYMPIGYHVCVVDPGVGTIRKSIIIQTGRGDYLIGPDNGVLMPATRFLGGIKKVVEITNEKYMKKPISPIFHGRDIFTPAAAYLSKGVKIEKFGKELKPEELVEAPYEEATIEDDKIYAKIISINKFGSLHLNITHAAWDKFNVEINDLLTLFFTYEEMKIPFVTTFGDVDKGHPLIIKDDYGRMEVALNQDSFARKYNAKIGDDITIVKK
;
A
#
# COMPACT_ATOMS: atom_id res chain seq x y z
N PRO A 1 2.46 29.08 10.24
CA PRO A 1 2.68 27.69 9.91
C PRO A 1 3.65 27.58 8.77
N GLU A 2 4.76 26.94 9.08
CA GLU A 2 5.89 26.80 8.16
C GLU A 2 5.92 25.42 7.50
N ALA A 3 4.90 24.59 7.76
CA ALA A 3 4.82 23.25 7.21
C ALA A 3 4.33 23.29 5.74
N HIS A 4 5.09 22.66 4.85
CA HIS A 4 4.62 22.37 3.50
C HIS A 4 3.62 21.21 3.53
N VAL A 5 2.39 21.45 3.08
CA VAL A 5 1.34 20.45 2.96
C VAL A 5 1.28 19.97 1.51
N ILE A 6 1.48 18.68 1.31
CA ILE A 6 1.40 18.04 -0.01
C ILE A 6 0.15 17.15 -0.02
N HIS A 7 -0.71 17.33 -1.01
CA HIS A 7 -1.84 16.46 -1.26
C HIS A 7 -1.39 15.32 -2.15
N LEU A 8 -1.27 14.11 -1.57
CA LEU A 8 -0.82 12.94 -2.31
C LEU A 8 -1.93 12.43 -3.24
N MET A 9 -3.10 12.16 -2.68
CA MET A 9 -4.24 11.67 -3.44
C MET A 9 -5.56 11.97 -2.75
N HIS A 10 -6.57 12.30 -3.54
CA HIS A 10 -7.97 12.43 -3.14
C HIS A 10 -8.85 11.67 -4.14
N GLY A 11 -10.09 11.37 -3.78
CA GLY A 11 -11.01 10.65 -4.67
C GLY A 11 -10.63 9.19 -4.88
N LEU A 12 -10.07 8.55 -3.85
CA LEU A 12 -9.92 7.10 -3.81
C LEU A 12 -11.30 6.43 -3.93
N PRO A 13 -11.40 5.20 -4.48
CA PRO A 13 -12.63 4.44 -4.43
C PRO A 13 -13.15 4.33 -2.99
N ASP A 14 -14.47 4.51 -2.82
CA ASP A 14 -15.07 4.53 -1.49
C ASP A 14 -14.81 3.22 -0.73
N PHE A 15 -14.33 3.34 0.51
CA PHE A 15 -14.06 2.23 1.43
C PHE A 15 -12.98 1.22 0.96
N ASP A 16 -12.28 1.49 -0.14
CA ASP A 16 -11.25 0.59 -0.68
C ASP A 16 -9.93 0.71 0.10
N LEU A 17 -9.77 -0.16 1.11
CA LEU A 17 -8.55 -0.24 1.92
C LEU A 17 -7.35 -0.80 1.14
N PHE A 18 -7.57 -1.66 0.14
CA PHE A 18 -6.49 -2.18 -0.72
C PHE A 18 -5.85 -1.04 -1.52
N TYR A 19 -6.70 -0.26 -2.20
CA TYR A 19 -6.23 0.87 -3.00
C TYR A 19 -5.55 1.93 -2.14
N ALA A 20 -6.13 2.24 -0.96
CA ALA A 20 -5.58 3.21 -0.03
C ALA A 20 -4.21 2.75 0.52
N ALA A 21 -4.10 1.49 0.95
CA ALA A 21 -2.86 0.91 1.45
C ALA A 21 -1.78 0.88 0.37
N ARG A 22 -2.12 0.49 -0.86
CA ARG A 22 -1.21 0.54 -2.01
C ARG A 22 -0.75 1.98 -2.32
N THR A 23 -1.65 2.96 -2.22
CA THR A 23 -1.30 4.37 -2.37
C THR A 23 -0.33 4.82 -1.28
N MET A 24 -0.53 4.38 -0.04
CA MET A 24 0.39 4.70 1.05
C MET A 24 1.81 4.14 0.85
N GLU A 25 2.01 3.04 0.13
CA GLU A 25 3.35 2.53 -0.19
C GLU A 25 4.17 3.54 -1.01
N THR A 26 3.51 4.37 -1.83
CA THR A 26 4.19 5.35 -2.70
C THR A 26 4.94 6.44 -1.92
N ILE A 27 4.63 6.63 -0.63
CA ILE A 27 5.35 7.58 0.23
C ILE A 27 6.81 7.18 0.47
N SER A 28 7.19 5.94 0.17
CA SER A 28 8.58 5.50 0.21
C SER A 28 9.49 6.34 -0.71
N TYR A 29 8.93 6.91 -1.76
CA TYR A 29 9.61 7.83 -2.71
C TYR A 29 9.51 9.31 -2.31
N MET A 30 8.78 9.62 -1.23
CA MET A 30 8.67 10.97 -0.70
C MET A 30 9.74 11.26 0.35
N PRO A 31 10.05 12.54 0.61
CA PRO A 31 10.87 12.92 1.75
C PRO A 31 10.28 12.40 3.07
N ILE A 32 11.16 12.17 4.06
CA ILE A 32 10.73 11.84 5.44
C ILE A 32 9.77 12.92 5.94
N GLY A 33 8.63 12.49 6.50
CA GLY A 33 7.59 13.43 6.90
C GLY A 33 6.49 12.84 7.79
N TYR A 34 5.39 13.58 7.86
CA TYR A 34 4.18 13.25 8.61
C TYR A 34 3.07 12.93 7.61
N HIS A 35 2.74 11.66 7.46
CA HIS A 35 1.79 11.19 6.45
C HIS A 35 0.46 10.86 7.10
N VAL A 36 -0.59 11.53 6.66
CA VAL A 36 -1.95 11.35 7.18
C VAL A 36 -2.80 10.60 6.15
N CYS A 37 -3.31 9.44 6.53
CA CYS A 37 -4.26 8.66 5.74
C CYS A 37 -5.63 8.67 6.41
N VAL A 38 -6.69 9.02 5.65
CA VAL A 38 -8.06 9.10 6.15
C VAL A 38 -9.00 8.30 5.23
N VAL A 39 -8.76 6.98 5.15
CA VAL A 39 -9.72 6.01 4.60
C VAL A 39 -10.20 5.18 5.78
N ASP A 40 -11.37 5.50 6.30
CA ASP A 40 -11.80 5.09 7.64
C ASP A 40 -13.28 4.65 7.68
N PRO A 41 -13.60 3.45 7.14
CA PRO A 41 -14.94 2.90 7.26
C PRO A 41 -15.41 2.68 8.70
N GLY A 42 -14.47 2.59 9.65
CA GLY A 42 -14.72 2.37 11.08
C GLY A 42 -14.70 3.65 11.93
N VAL A 43 -14.83 4.85 11.35
CA VAL A 43 -14.85 6.11 12.11
C VAL A 43 -15.96 6.09 13.17
N GLY A 44 -15.63 6.54 14.40
CA GLY A 44 -16.59 6.59 15.52
C GLY A 44 -16.91 5.26 16.19
N THR A 45 -16.27 4.17 15.79
CA THR A 45 -16.38 2.84 16.44
C THR A 45 -15.23 2.63 17.45
N ILE A 46 -15.03 1.39 17.88
CA ILE A 46 -13.92 0.97 18.78
C ILE A 46 -12.54 0.98 18.06
N ARG A 47 -12.49 1.27 16.77
CA ARG A 47 -11.26 1.38 15.97
C ARG A 47 -10.32 2.42 16.58
N LYS A 48 -9.09 2.02 16.90
CA LYS A 48 -8.07 2.91 17.47
C LYS A 48 -7.62 3.97 16.45
N SER A 49 -7.27 5.14 16.94
CA SER A 49 -6.54 6.18 16.18
C SER A 49 -5.06 6.06 16.52
N ILE A 50 -4.17 5.92 15.54
CA ILE A 50 -2.77 5.59 15.81
C ILE A 50 -1.78 6.50 15.10
N ILE A 51 -0.58 6.56 15.68
CA ILE A 51 0.63 7.08 15.08
C ILE A 51 1.64 5.95 15.03
N ILE A 52 2.21 5.69 13.86
CA ILE A 52 3.34 4.77 13.67
C ILE A 52 4.57 5.60 13.35
N GLN A 53 5.63 5.48 14.16
CA GLN A 53 6.96 5.95 13.81
C GLN A 53 7.69 4.82 13.10
N THR A 54 8.19 5.07 11.89
CA THR A 54 8.90 4.07 11.08
C THR A 54 10.41 4.06 11.36
N GLY A 55 11.08 2.99 10.92
CA GLY A 55 12.54 2.88 11.00
C GLY A 55 13.27 3.95 10.18
N ARG A 56 12.72 4.38 9.05
CA ARG A 56 13.24 5.49 8.23
C ARG A 56 13.11 6.86 8.93
N GLY A 57 12.15 6.99 9.85
CA GLY A 57 11.91 8.23 10.60
C GLY A 57 10.61 8.96 10.26
N ASP A 58 9.79 8.39 9.38
CA ASP A 58 8.46 8.91 9.06
C ASP A 58 7.47 8.67 10.21
N TYR A 59 6.41 9.48 10.21
CA TYR A 59 5.25 9.26 11.05
C TYR A 59 4.02 9.01 10.17
N LEU A 60 3.38 7.85 10.34
CA LEU A 60 2.12 7.50 9.70
C LEU A 60 1.00 7.72 10.70
N ILE A 61 0.01 8.52 10.35
CA ILE A 61 -1.09 8.92 11.24
C ILE A 61 -2.41 8.54 10.58
N GLY A 62 -3.27 7.80 11.28
CA GLY A 62 -4.56 7.38 10.73
C GLY A 62 -5.30 6.37 11.59
N PRO A 63 -6.31 5.70 10.98
CA PRO A 63 -7.06 4.63 11.63
C PRO A 63 -6.25 3.34 11.72
N ASP A 64 -6.42 2.63 12.82
CA ASP A 64 -5.95 1.24 12.97
C ASP A 64 -6.94 0.29 12.30
N ASN A 65 -6.87 0.22 10.97
CA ASN A 65 -7.68 -0.65 10.12
C ASN A 65 -6.86 -1.36 9.03
N GLY A 66 -5.54 -1.42 9.24
CA GLY A 66 -4.59 -2.07 8.33
C GLY A 66 -4.04 -1.18 7.22
N VAL A 67 -4.65 -0.04 6.93
CA VAL A 67 -4.29 0.83 5.78
C VAL A 67 -2.86 1.37 5.83
N LEU A 68 -2.30 1.56 7.03
CA LEU A 68 -0.94 2.10 7.23
C LEU A 68 0.14 1.01 7.15
N MET A 69 -0.25 -0.25 7.35
CA MET A 69 0.69 -1.36 7.55
C MET A 69 1.58 -1.67 6.35
N PRO A 70 1.08 -1.75 5.10
CA PRO A 70 1.93 -2.04 3.94
C PRO A 70 3.05 -1.03 3.74
N ALA A 71 2.79 0.26 3.95
CA ALA A 71 3.79 1.32 3.81
C ALA A 71 4.99 1.11 4.77
N THR A 72 4.78 0.57 5.97
CA THR A 72 5.85 0.36 6.95
C THR A 72 6.96 -0.54 6.39
N ARG A 73 6.64 -1.50 5.51
CA ARG A 73 7.59 -2.43 4.89
C ARG A 73 8.65 -1.71 4.06
N PHE A 74 8.25 -0.63 3.39
CA PHE A 74 9.13 0.19 2.54
C PHE A 74 9.81 1.34 3.32
N LEU A 75 9.42 1.56 4.59
CA LEU A 75 9.90 2.64 5.43
C LEU A 75 10.78 2.16 6.60
N GLY A 76 11.38 0.97 6.47
CA GLY A 76 12.30 0.42 7.48
C GLY A 76 11.59 -0.22 8.68
N GLY A 77 10.34 -0.63 8.51
CA GLY A 77 9.54 -1.29 9.54
C GLY A 77 8.96 -0.34 10.59
N ILE A 78 8.30 -0.91 11.59
CA ILE A 78 7.71 -0.21 12.71
C ILE A 78 8.76 -0.02 13.81
N LYS A 79 9.05 1.21 14.18
CA LYS A 79 9.92 1.54 15.32
C LYS A 79 9.13 1.73 16.62
N LYS A 80 7.98 2.39 16.53
CA LYS A 80 7.11 2.68 17.67
C LYS A 80 5.68 2.92 17.20
N VAL A 81 4.70 2.52 18.02
CA VAL A 81 3.28 2.81 17.79
C VAL A 81 2.68 3.43 19.03
N VAL A 82 1.83 4.44 18.85
CA VAL A 82 1.10 5.09 19.94
C VAL A 82 -0.36 5.25 19.54
N GLU A 83 -1.27 4.87 20.43
CA GLU A 83 -2.69 5.19 20.30
C GLU A 83 -2.91 6.66 20.66
N ILE A 84 -3.66 7.38 19.82
CA ILE A 84 -3.97 8.80 20.07
C ILE A 84 -5.16 8.87 21.02
N THR A 85 -4.89 9.08 22.31
CA THR A 85 -5.91 9.17 23.36
C THR A 85 -5.86 10.48 24.11
N ASN A 86 -4.76 11.25 24.01
CA ASN A 86 -4.60 12.50 24.70
C ASN A 86 -5.33 13.66 23.97
N GLU A 87 -6.49 14.00 24.47
CA GLU A 87 -7.36 15.05 23.92
C GLU A 87 -6.74 16.45 23.86
N LYS A 88 -5.63 16.69 24.57
CA LYS A 88 -4.87 17.94 24.47
C LYS A 88 -4.38 18.22 23.04
N TYR A 89 -4.13 17.16 22.28
CA TYR A 89 -3.61 17.21 20.91
C TYR A 89 -4.69 16.98 19.85
N MET A 90 -5.97 17.09 20.24
CA MET A 90 -7.13 16.95 19.37
C MET A 90 -7.87 18.30 19.24
N LYS A 91 -8.61 18.45 18.15
CA LYS A 91 -9.53 19.59 17.98
C LYS A 91 -10.85 19.28 18.66
N LYS A 92 -11.32 20.18 19.54
CA LYS A 92 -12.61 20.04 20.25
C LYS A 92 -13.69 20.97 19.68
N PRO A 93 -14.96 20.54 19.72
CA PRO A 93 -15.43 19.20 20.11
C PRO A 93 -15.04 18.15 19.09
N ILE A 94 -14.78 16.92 19.56
CA ILE A 94 -14.45 15.79 18.67
C ILE A 94 -15.76 15.29 18.06
N SER A 95 -15.84 15.30 16.73
CA SER A 95 -16.96 14.74 15.98
C SER A 95 -16.84 13.19 15.91
N PRO A 96 -17.91 12.44 16.14
CA PRO A 96 -17.87 10.99 16.04
C PRO A 96 -17.65 10.47 14.60
N ILE A 97 -17.80 11.34 13.59
CA ILE A 97 -17.70 10.96 12.17
C ILE A 97 -16.63 11.74 11.40
N PHE A 98 -15.78 12.54 12.08
CA PHE A 98 -14.82 13.39 11.39
C PHE A 98 -13.43 13.39 12.05
N HIS A 99 -12.93 12.18 12.36
CA HIS A 99 -11.65 11.99 13.05
C HIS A 99 -10.45 12.50 12.23
N GLY A 100 -10.52 12.53 10.91
CA GLY A 100 -9.51 13.13 10.04
C GLY A 100 -9.21 14.58 10.43
N ARG A 101 -10.26 15.40 10.62
CA ARG A 101 -10.18 16.81 11.02
C ARG A 101 -9.82 16.98 12.49
N ASP A 102 -10.38 16.15 13.38
CA ASP A 102 -10.37 16.42 14.82
C ASP A 102 -9.26 15.66 15.56
N ILE A 103 -8.75 14.55 15.00
CA ILE A 103 -7.72 13.69 15.62
C ILE A 103 -6.46 13.62 14.76
N PHE A 104 -6.56 13.13 13.51
CA PHE A 104 -5.38 12.80 12.73
C PHE A 104 -4.58 14.01 12.25
N THR A 105 -5.26 15.02 11.67
CA THR A 105 -4.59 16.24 11.23
C THR A 105 -4.00 17.05 12.40
N PRO A 106 -4.70 17.24 13.55
CA PRO A 106 -4.09 17.87 14.72
C PRO A 106 -2.87 17.11 15.23
N ALA A 107 -2.91 15.77 15.30
CA ALA A 107 -1.78 14.97 15.72
C ALA A 107 -0.55 15.20 14.83
N ALA A 108 -0.72 15.18 13.50
CA ALA A 108 0.34 15.49 12.55
C ALA A 108 0.91 16.90 12.77
N ALA A 109 0.04 17.89 12.97
CA ALA A 109 0.44 19.27 13.20
C ALA A 109 1.23 19.47 14.50
N TYR A 110 0.89 18.76 15.58
CA TYR A 110 1.65 18.81 16.83
C TYR A 110 2.98 18.05 16.72
N LEU A 111 3.02 16.91 16.04
CA LEU A 111 4.27 16.19 15.75
C LEU A 111 5.24 17.06 14.95
N SER A 112 4.74 17.78 13.92
CA SER A 112 5.58 18.68 13.10
C SER A 112 6.14 19.87 13.87
N LYS A 113 5.54 20.21 15.03
CA LYS A 113 6.04 21.19 16.00
C LYS A 113 6.99 20.60 17.03
N GLY A 114 7.39 19.35 16.90
CA GLY A 114 8.34 18.68 17.80
C GLY A 114 7.72 18.07 19.05
N VAL A 115 6.39 17.94 19.13
CA VAL A 115 5.78 17.18 20.23
C VAL A 115 6.18 15.71 20.11
N LYS A 116 6.73 15.14 21.16
CA LYS A 116 7.17 13.74 21.19
C LYS A 116 5.97 12.80 21.08
N ILE A 117 6.14 11.70 20.31
CA ILE A 117 5.08 10.71 20.04
C ILE A 117 4.45 10.14 21.34
N GLU A 118 5.22 9.96 22.39
CA GLU A 118 4.76 9.43 23.69
C GLU A 118 3.74 10.33 24.39
N LYS A 119 3.62 11.59 23.98
CA LYS A 119 2.65 12.53 24.58
C LYS A 119 1.23 12.33 24.05
N PHE A 120 1.06 11.63 22.94
CA PHE A 120 -0.24 11.44 22.31
C PHE A 120 -1.11 10.37 22.97
N GLY A 121 -0.51 9.45 23.72
CA GLY A 121 -1.25 8.42 24.46
C GLY A 121 -0.45 7.19 24.80
N LYS A 122 -1.12 6.03 24.81
CA LYS A 122 -0.52 4.75 25.22
C LYS A 122 0.30 4.15 24.07
N GLU A 123 1.48 3.65 24.37
CA GLU A 123 2.27 2.83 23.45
C GLU A 123 1.60 1.47 23.24
N LEU A 124 1.53 1.04 21.98
CA LEU A 124 1.01 -0.26 21.56
C LEU A 124 2.15 -1.12 21.03
N LYS A 125 1.96 -2.44 21.11
CA LYS A 125 2.84 -3.39 20.42
C LYS A 125 2.39 -3.55 18.96
N PRO A 126 3.29 -3.80 18.02
CA PRO A 126 2.92 -4.03 16.62
C PRO A 126 1.89 -5.15 16.43
N GLU A 127 1.95 -6.19 17.26
CA GLU A 127 1.05 -7.36 17.23
C GLU A 127 -0.39 -7.03 17.69
N GLU A 128 -0.61 -5.85 18.31
CA GLU A 128 -1.94 -5.37 18.73
C GLU A 128 -2.67 -4.61 17.61
N LEU A 129 -1.99 -4.37 16.47
CA LEU A 129 -2.54 -3.61 15.34
C LEU A 129 -3.35 -4.52 14.41
N VAL A 130 -4.30 -3.89 13.71
CA VAL A 130 -5.01 -4.55 12.62
C VAL A 130 -4.03 -4.85 11.47
N GLU A 131 -4.04 -6.08 11.00
CA GLU A 131 -3.16 -6.53 9.92
C GLU A 131 -3.39 -5.76 8.62
N ALA A 132 -2.41 -5.81 7.74
CA ALA A 132 -2.51 -5.24 6.39
C ALA A 132 -3.70 -5.85 5.63
N PRO A 133 -4.37 -5.10 4.73
CA PRO A 133 -5.47 -5.63 3.93
C PRO A 133 -5.02 -6.72 2.95
N TYR A 134 -3.71 -6.85 2.72
CA TYR A 134 -3.11 -7.91 1.91
C TYR A 134 -1.76 -8.34 2.48
N GLU A 135 -1.46 -9.61 2.29
CA GLU A 135 -0.17 -10.22 2.59
C GLU A 135 0.81 -10.04 1.43
N GLU A 136 2.09 -10.32 1.65
CA GLU A 136 3.07 -10.42 0.57
C GLU A 136 2.94 -11.77 -0.17
N ALA A 137 3.38 -11.80 -1.42
CA ALA A 137 3.39 -13.01 -2.22
C ALA A 137 4.30 -14.10 -1.60
N THR A 138 3.90 -15.34 -1.74
CA THR A 138 4.70 -16.51 -1.34
C THR A 138 5.52 -17.01 -2.51
N ILE A 139 6.81 -17.29 -2.27
CA ILE A 139 7.72 -17.87 -3.26
C ILE A 139 8.07 -19.29 -2.82
N GLU A 140 7.84 -20.25 -3.70
CA GLU A 140 8.17 -21.66 -3.53
C GLU A 140 8.89 -22.14 -4.78
N ASP A 141 10.18 -22.52 -4.64
CA ASP A 141 11.03 -23.03 -5.72
C ASP A 141 10.92 -22.23 -7.04
N ASP A 142 10.16 -22.74 -8.00
CA ASP A 142 9.94 -22.18 -9.33
C ASP A 142 8.62 -21.40 -9.48
N LYS A 143 7.91 -21.12 -8.36
CA LYS A 143 6.58 -20.51 -8.35
C LYS A 143 6.47 -19.33 -7.42
N ILE A 144 5.67 -18.36 -7.85
CA ILE A 144 5.18 -17.27 -7.01
C ILE A 144 3.66 -17.34 -6.94
N TYR A 145 3.13 -17.38 -5.72
CA TYR A 145 1.70 -17.25 -5.45
C TYR A 145 1.43 -15.82 -5.01
N ALA A 146 0.64 -15.12 -5.79
CA ALA A 146 0.37 -13.70 -5.61
C ALA A 146 -1.11 -13.38 -5.67
N LYS A 147 -1.45 -12.16 -5.25
CA LYS A 147 -2.79 -11.58 -5.37
C LYS A 147 -2.73 -10.23 -6.08
N ILE A 148 -3.81 -9.89 -6.75
CA ILE A 148 -4.03 -8.55 -7.31
C ILE A 148 -4.38 -7.62 -6.15
N ILE A 149 -3.55 -6.61 -5.89
CA ILE A 149 -3.76 -5.64 -4.81
C ILE A 149 -4.31 -4.30 -5.29
N SER A 150 -4.14 -3.98 -6.56
CA SER A 150 -4.83 -2.85 -7.20
C SER A 150 -4.88 -3.01 -8.72
N ILE A 151 -5.82 -2.31 -9.35
CA ILE A 151 -5.96 -2.22 -10.79
C ILE A 151 -5.96 -0.74 -11.16
N ASN A 152 -5.05 -0.34 -12.05
CA ASN A 152 -4.98 1.06 -12.45
C ASN A 152 -6.02 1.40 -13.53
N LYS A 153 -6.14 2.68 -13.89
CA LYS A 153 -7.12 3.15 -14.89
C LYS A 153 -6.94 2.57 -16.28
N PHE A 154 -5.77 2.01 -16.58
CA PHE A 154 -5.47 1.36 -17.86
C PHE A 154 -5.85 -0.12 -17.84
N GLY A 155 -6.17 -0.67 -16.65
CA GLY A 155 -6.51 -2.07 -16.45
C GLY A 155 -5.30 -2.97 -16.26
N SER A 156 -4.14 -2.42 -15.93
CA SER A 156 -2.99 -3.20 -15.48
C SER A 156 -3.18 -3.64 -14.02
N LEU A 157 -2.64 -4.79 -13.68
CA LEU A 157 -2.76 -5.45 -12.39
C LEU A 157 -1.49 -5.22 -11.57
N HIS A 158 -1.58 -4.56 -10.43
CA HIS A 158 -0.48 -4.50 -9.48
C HIS A 158 -0.58 -5.66 -8.50
N LEU A 159 0.53 -6.40 -8.35
CA LEU A 159 0.59 -7.60 -7.54
C LEU A 159 1.23 -7.33 -6.17
N ASN A 160 0.91 -8.17 -5.18
CA ASN A 160 1.57 -8.15 -3.87
C ASN A 160 3.01 -8.69 -3.89
N ILE A 161 3.65 -8.74 -5.07
CA ILE A 161 5.05 -9.12 -5.24
C ILE A 161 5.91 -7.88 -5.16
N THR A 162 6.82 -7.80 -4.17
CA THR A 162 7.80 -6.71 -4.11
C THR A 162 8.94 -6.93 -5.11
N HIS A 163 9.62 -5.84 -5.53
CA HIS A 163 10.84 -5.96 -6.34
C HIS A 163 11.88 -6.86 -5.65
N ALA A 164 12.05 -6.73 -4.33
CA ALA A 164 13.00 -7.55 -3.58
C ALA A 164 12.64 -9.06 -3.59
N ALA A 165 11.34 -9.39 -3.58
CA ALA A 165 10.87 -10.76 -3.73
C ALA A 165 11.12 -11.27 -5.15
N TRP A 166 10.83 -10.45 -6.15
CA TRP A 166 11.08 -10.75 -7.56
C TRP A 166 12.57 -11.00 -7.84
N ASP A 167 13.45 -10.15 -7.30
CA ASP A 167 14.89 -10.31 -7.48
C ASP A 167 15.41 -11.63 -6.87
N LYS A 168 14.85 -12.06 -5.74
CA LYS A 168 15.15 -13.38 -5.15
C LYS A 168 14.62 -14.54 -6.00
N PHE A 169 13.52 -14.35 -6.71
CA PHE A 169 12.99 -15.34 -7.64
C PHE A 169 13.90 -15.56 -8.85
N ASN A 170 14.86 -14.66 -9.08
CA ASN A 170 15.95 -14.78 -10.06
C ASN A 170 15.44 -15.03 -11.50
N VAL A 171 14.69 -14.06 -12.02
CA VAL A 171 14.18 -13.99 -13.38
C VAL A 171 14.89 -12.85 -14.11
N GLU A 172 15.38 -13.12 -15.30
CA GLU A 172 16.07 -12.13 -16.14
C GLU A 172 15.11 -11.46 -17.14
N ILE A 173 15.50 -10.27 -17.61
CA ILE A 173 14.74 -9.57 -18.67
C ILE A 173 14.69 -10.47 -19.92
N ASN A 174 13.50 -10.55 -20.51
CA ASN A 174 13.11 -11.41 -21.63
C ASN A 174 12.88 -12.89 -21.29
N ASP A 175 13.01 -13.30 -20.03
CA ASP A 175 12.56 -14.62 -19.64
C ASP A 175 11.06 -14.75 -19.89
N LEU A 176 10.69 -15.90 -20.46
CA LEU A 176 9.29 -16.24 -20.74
C LEU A 176 8.74 -17.10 -19.61
N LEU A 177 7.86 -16.53 -18.81
CA LEU A 177 7.21 -17.16 -17.69
C LEU A 177 5.86 -17.75 -18.09
N THR A 178 5.30 -18.59 -17.23
CA THR A 178 3.90 -19.04 -17.34
C THR A 178 3.10 -18.37 -16.23
N LEU A 179 2.05 -17.64 -16.61
CA LEU A 179 1.10 -17.04 -15.69
C LEU A 179 -0.19 -17.86 -15.72
N PHE A 180 -0.65 -18.26 -14.53
CA PHE A 180 -1.96 -18.87 -14.32
C PHE A 180 -2.87 -17.84 -13.64
N PHE A 181 -4.00 -17.60 -14.27
CA PHE A 181 -5.02 -16.69 -13.76
C PHE A 181 -6.41 -17.25 -14.04
N THR A 182 -7.18 -17.50 -12.99
CA THR A 182 -8.50 -18.15 -13.07
C THR A 182 -8.40 -19.50 -13.80
N TYR A 183 -8.86 -19.58 -15.05
CA TYR A 183 -8.78 -20.77 -15.91
C TYR A 183 -7.85 -20.57 -17.10
N GLU A 184 -7.14 -19.44 -17.16
CA GLU A 184 -6.23 -19.09 -18.23
C GLU A 184 -4.80 -19.48 -17.87
N GLU A 185 -4.11 -20.10 -18.83
CA GLU A 185 -2.67 -20.27 -18.81
C GLU A 185 -2.09 -19.49 -19.97
N MET A 186 -1.16 -18.59 -19.68
CA MET A 186 -0.55 -17.75 -20.70
C MET A 186 0.95 -17.60 -20.53
N LYS A 187 1.66 -17.51 -21.63
CA LYS A 187 3.08 -17.13 -21.61
C LYS A 187 3.18 -15.61 -21.51
N ILE A 188 4.02 -15.17 -20.58
CA ILE A 188 4.20 -13.76 -20.25
C ILE A 188 5.69 -13.46 -20.13
N PRO A 189 6.26 -12.58 -20.96
CA PRO A 189 7.65 -12.18 -20.84
C PRO A 189 7.83 -11.16 -19.72
N PHE A 190 8.94 -11.26 -18.98
CA PHE A 190 9.40 -10.21 -18.08
C PHE A 190 10.21 -9.20 -18.90
N VAL A 191 9.70 -7.97 -18.99
CA VAL A 191 10.26 -6.94 -19.87
C VAL A 191 10.52 -5.63 -19.12
N THR A 192 11.16 -4.68 -19.80
CA THR A 192 11.48 -3.37 -19.22
C THR A 192 10.36 -2.35 -19.47
N THR A 193 9.71 -2.42 -20.64
CA THR A 193 8.68 -1.45 -21.04
C THR A 193 7.47 -2.15 -21.67
N PHE A 194 6.34 -1.45 -21.74
CA PHE A 194 5.13 -1.96 -22.42
C PHE A 194 5.37 -2.22 -23.91
N GLY A 195 6.25 -1.43 -24.54
CA GLY A 195 6.55 -1.53 -25.96
C GLY A 195 7.42 -2.71 -26.37
N ASP A 196 7.95 -3.48 -25.43
CA ASP A 196 8.78 -4.65 -25.71
C ASP A 196 7.97 -5.86 -26.19
N VAL A 197 6.64 -5.75 -26.18
CA VAL A 197 5.71 -6.74 -26.74
C VAL A 197 4.73 -6.07 -27.72
N ASP A 198 4.15 -6.85 -28.62
CA ASP A 198 3.15 -6.36 -29.56
C ASP A 198 1.86 -5.90 -28.84
N LYS A 199 1.07 -5.05 -29.52
CA LYS A 199 -0.24 -4.60 -29.01
C LYS A 199 -1.14 -5.76 -28.61
N GLY A 200 -1.78 -5.65 -27.44
CA GLY A 200 -2.71 -6.64 -26.92
C GLY A 200 -2.05 -7.90 -26.36
N HIS A 201 -0.69 -7.97 -26.36
CA HIS A 201 0.05 -9.07 -25.73
C HIS A 201 0.35 -8.81 -24.25
N PRO A 202 0.35 -9.87 -23.43
CA PRO A 202 0.63 -9.75 -22.00
C PRO A 202 2.12 -9.55 -21.74
N LEU A 203 2.41 -8.84 -20.66
CA LEU A 203 3.75 -8.59 -20.15
C LEU A 203 3.74 -8.48 -18.63
N ILE A 204 4.90 -8.72 -18.00
CA ILE A 204 5.14 -8.40 -16.60
C ILE A 204 6.33 -7.47 -16.51
N ILE A 205 6.21 -6.41 -15.68
CA ILE A 205 7.24 -5.40 -15.45
C ILE A 205 7.38 -5.10 -13.96
N LYS A 206 8.47 -4.48 -13.58
CA LYS A 206 8.59 -3.74 -12.32
C LYS A 206 7.86 -2.41 -12.45
N ASP A 207 6.91 -2.11 -11.55
CA ASP A 207 6.31 -0.79 -11.50
C ASP A 207 7.26 0.23 -10.85
N ASP A 208 6.92 1.52 -10.92
CA ASP A 208 7.74 2.59 -10.35
C ASP A 208 7.64 2.70 -8.81
N TYR A 209 6.84 1.86 -8.16
CA TYR A 209 6.52 1.97 -6.73
C TYR A 209 6.81 0.69 -5.92
N GLY A 210 7.75 -0.12 -6.41
CA GLY A 210 8.29 -1.25 -5.66
C GLY A 210 7.54 -2.58 -5.82
N ARG A 211 6.58 -2.68 -6.76
CA ARG A 211 5.77 -3.87 -7.01
C ARG A 211 5.89 -4.38 -8.45
N MET A 212 5.46 -5.61 -8.66
CA MET A 212 5.32 -6.16 -10.01
C MET A 212 3.96 -5.80 -10.60
N GLU A 213 3.94 -5.51 -11.89
CA GLU A 213 2.76 -5.16 -12.67
C GLU A 213 2.58 -6.13 -13.84
N VAL A 214 1.38 -6.70 -13.99
CA VAL A 214 0.96 -7.47 -15.16
C VAL A 214 0.05 -6.61 -16.01
N ALA A 215 0.33 -6.52 -17.29
CA ALA A 215 -0.41 -5.65 -18.20
C ALA A 215 -0.61 -6.28 -19.58
N LEU A 216 -1.44 -5.64 -20.40
CA LEU A 216 -1.44 -5.80 -21.85
C LEU A 216 -0.90 -4.52 -22.51
N ASN A 217 -0.03 -4.66 -23.49
CA ASN A 217 0.41 -3.49 -24.25
C ASN A 217 -0.77 -2.82 -24.96
N GLN A 218 -1.07 -1.56 -24.60
CA GLN A 218 -2.16 -0.72 -25.18
C GLN A 218 -3.56 -1.35 -25.09
N ASP A 219 -3.81 -2.23 -24.09
CA ASP A 219 -5.14 -2.80 -23.80
C ASP A 219 -5.30 -3.02 -22.28
N SER A 220 -6.52 -3.39 -21.87
CA SER A 220 -6.85 -3.62 -20.45
C SER A 220 -6.85 -5.11 -20.12
N PHE A 221 -5.88 -5.55 -19.32
CA PHE A 221 -5.85 -6.91 -18.80
C PHE A 221 -7.09 -7.21 -17.96
N ALA A 222 -7.42 -6.31 -17.03
CA ALA A 222 -8.56 -6.47 -16.13
C ALA A 222 -9.90 -6.65 -16.90
N ARG A 223 -10.13 -5.87 -17.95
CA ARG A 223 -11.35 -5.99 -18.76
C ARG A 223 -11.37 -7.28 -19.59
N LYS A 224 -10.23 -7.60 -20.25
CA LYS A 224 -10.13 -8.76 -21.14
C LYS A 224 -10.34 -10.08 -20.40
N TYR A 225 -9.80 -10.18 -19.20
CA TYR A 225 -9.83 -11.40 -18.39
C TYR A 225 -10.74 -11.32 -17.16
N ASN A 226 -11.56 -10.25 -17.04
CA ASN A 226 -12.47 -9.99 -15.91
C ASN A 226 -11.77 -10.07 -14.54
N ALA A 227 -10.53 -9.56 -14.47
CA ALA A 227 -9.72 -9.59 -13.25
C ALA A 227 -10.22 -8.58 -12.21
N LYS A 228 -10.14 -8.96 -10.94
CA LYS A 228 -10.59 -8.17 -9.79
C LYS A 228 -9.50 -8.10 -8.72
N ILE A 229 -9.57 -7.07 -7.89
CA ILE A 229 -8.74 -6.97 -6.69
C ILE A 229 -9.06 -8.16 -5.78
N GLY A 230 -8.02 -8.79 -5.25
CA GLY A 230 -8.10 -10.00 -4.42
C GLY A 230 -7.99 -11.32 -5.19
N ASP A 231 -8.08 -11.31 -6.52
CA ASP A 231 -7.91 -12.54 -7.31
C ASP A 231 -6.48 -13.09 -7.20
N ASP A 232 -6.38 -14.41 -7.22
CA ASP A 232 -5.11 -15.13 -7.17
C ASP A 232 -4.43 -15.18 -8.55
N ILE A 233 -3.11 -15.05 -8.53
CA ILE A 233 -2.22 -15.22 -9.68
C ILE A 233 -1.08 -16.15 -9.28
N THR A 234 -0.78 -17.12 -10.13
CA THR A 234 0.43 -17.93 -9.98
C THR A 234 1.37 -17.67 -11.15
N ILE A 235 2.62 -17.38 -10.86
CA ILE A 235 3.68 -17.19 -11.85
C ILE A 235 4.68 -18.33 -11.70
N VAL A 236 4.96 -19.02 -12.81
CA VAL A 236 5.86 -20.17 -12.82
C VAL A 236 7.05 -19.87 -13.74
N LYS A 237 8.23 -20.09 -13.20
CA LYS A 237 9.50 -20.12 -13.92
C LYS A 237 9.67 -21.48 -14.58
N LYS A 238 10.16 -21.53 -15.80
CA LYS A 238 10.45 -22.80 -16.48
C LYS A 238 11.61 -23.53 -15.85
#